data_5cf2ac61ac787520b943664f224dc452
#
_entry.id   5cf2ac61ac787520b943664f224dc452
#
_cell.length_a   1.000
_cell.length_b   1.000
_cell.length_c   1.000
_cell.angle_alpha   90.00
_cell.angle_beta   90.00
_cell.angle_gamma   90.00
#
_symmetry.space_group_name_H-M   'P 1'
#
loop_
_entity.id
_entity.type
_entity.pdbx_description
1 polymer ?
#
loop_
_entity_poly.entity_id
_entity_poly.type
_entity_poly.pdbx_seq_one_letter_code
_entity_poly.pdbx_strand_id
1 'polypeptide(L)'
;MTIWDEIDTIYNQAGENGEGPCTFSVPGTFSGYRGHFPGNPILPGIVQLSFIRRLAERRLGRPLRLAGVRRIKYLRLITPDMPVTLALELAPGETEGTWAANASFVNGEGGRVSAAKLIFAPKESAI
;
A
#
# COMPACT_ATOMS: atom_id res chain seq x y z
N MET A 1 -15.99 8.02 7.90
CA MET A 1 -15.08 7.51 6.85
C MET A 1 -13.94 6.75 7.49
N THR A 2 -13.69 5.53 7.06
CA THR A 2 -12.57 4.73 7.56
C THR A 2 -11.29 5.06 6.79
N ILE A 3 -10.14 4.62 7.34
CA ILE A 3 -8.86 4.76 6.61
C ILE A 3 -8.91 4.04 5.26
N TRP A 4 -9.64 2.93 5.17
CA TRP A 4 -9.81 2.18 3.92
C TRP A 4 -10.57 2.98 2.87
N ASP A 5 -11.61 3.73 3.30
CA ASP A 5 -12.35 4.62 2.42
C ASP A 5 -11.45 5.75 1.90
N GLU A 6 -10.60 6.29 2.76
CA GLU A 6 -9.66 7.33 2.36
C GLU A 6 -8.65 6.81 1.35
N ILE A 7 -8.11 5.60 1.56
CA ILE A 7 -7.19 4.97 0.62
C ILE A 7 -7.88 4.74 -0.73
N ASP A 8 -9.10 4.23 -0.72
CA ASP A 8 -9.87 4.03 -1.96
C ASP A 8 -10.08 5.35 -2.70
N THR A 9 -10.39 6.42 -1.98
CA THR A 9 -10.55 7.74 -2.58
C THR A 9 -9.26 8.20 -3.26
N ILE A 10 -8.11 8.00 -2.61
CA ILE A 10 -6.81 8.34 -3.18
C ILE A 10 -6.57 7.55 -4.47
N TYR A 11 -6.80 6.24 -4.47
CA TYR A 11 -6.66 5.41 -5.67
C TYR A 11 -7.61 5.83 -6.78
N ASN A 12 -8.86 6.13 -6.45
CA ASN A 12 -9.85 6.55 -7.44
C ASN A 12 -9.45 7.89 -8.08
N GLN A 13 -9.00 8.84 -7.29
CA GLN A 13 -8.53 10.13 -7.79
C GLN A 13 -7.26 9.99 -8.65
N ALA A 14 -6.43 9.02 -8.34
CA ALA A 14 -5.22 8.73 -9.12
C ALA A 14 -5.51 7.99 -10.43
N GLY A 15 -6.74 7.54 -10.63
CA GLY A 15 -7.11 6.79 -11.83
C GLY A 15 -6.61 5.35 -11.84
N GLU A 16 -6.45 4.75 -10.65
CA GLU A 16 -6.04 3.35 -10.55
C GLU A 16 -7.06 2.47 -11.29
N ASN A 17 -6.60 1.67 -12.24
CA ASN A 17 -7.45 0.95 -13.19
C ASN A 17 -7.26 -0.57 -13.16
N GLY A 18 -6.61 -1.11 -12.15
CA GLY A 18 -6.45 -2.56 -11.98
C GLY A 18 -5.16 -3.14 -12.54
N GLU A 19 -4.35 -2.36 -13.23
CA GLU A 19 -3.09 -2.86 -13.79
C GLU A 19 -2.03 -1.77 -13.85
N GLY A 20 -0.76 -2.19 -13.86
CA GLY A 20 0.37 -1.30 -13.95
C GLY A 20 0.67 -0.54 -12.67
N PRO A 21 1.74 0.26 -12.66
CA PRO A 21 2.07 1.11 -11.52
C PRO A 21 1.01 2.19 -11.31
N CYS A 22 0.80 2.57 -10.05
CA CYS A 22 -0.15 3.62 -9.68
C CYS A 22 0.60 4.77 -9.03
N THR A 23 0.46 5.98 -9.58
CA THR A 23 1.09 7.19 -9.05
C THR A 23 0.05 8.03 -8.31
N PHE A 24 0.37 8.40 -7.08
CA PHE A 24 -0.53 9.18 -6.24
C PHE A 24 0.25 10.01 -5.22
N SER A 25 -0.44 10.93 -4.57
CA SER A 25 0.07 11.67 -3.41
C SER A 25 -0.89 11.44 -2.25
N VAL A 26 -0.36 11.42 -1.04
CA VAL A 26 -1.19 11.28 0.16
C VAL A 26 -1.38 12.67 0.77
N PRO A 27 -2.60 13.21 0.79
CA PRO A 27 -2.81 14.58 1.25
C PRO A 27 -2.56 14.71 2.75
N GLY A 28 -2.21 15.92 3.20
CA GLY A 28 -1.93 16.19 4.61
C GLY A 28 -3.12 15.96 5.55
N THR A 29 -4.33 15.93 5.00
CA THR A 29 -5.56 15.64 5.75
C THR A 29 -5.80 14.15 5.99
N PHE A 30 -4.97 13.28 5.39
CA PHE A 30 -5.12 11.83 5.55
C PHE A 30 -4.98 11.42 7.01
N SER A 31 -5.94 10.65 7.51
CA SER A 31 -5.98 10.27 8.93
C SER A 31 -4.84 9.36 9.37
N GLY A 32 -4.19 8.68 8.43
CA GLY A 32 -3.02 7.83 8.73
C GLY A 32 -1.79 8.59 9.21
N TYR A 33 -1.77 9.92 9.10
CA TYR A 33 -0.71 10.74 9.70
C TYR A 33 -0.95 11.06 11.18
N ARG A 34 -2.17 10.86 11.64
CA ARG A 34 -2.57 11.31 12.98
C ARG A 34 -1.71 10.67 14.07
N GLY A 35 -1.18 11.50 14.96
CA GLY A 35 -0.35 11.04 16.06
C GLY A 35 1.09 10.72 15.69
N HIS A 36 1.47 10.88 14.42
CA HIS A 36 2.82 10.63 13.95
C HIS A 36 3.51 11.93 13.58
N PHE A 37 4.51 12.30 14.38
CA PHE A 37 5.38 13.47 14.17
C PHE A 37 4.61 14.77 13.97
N PRO A 38 3.92 15.30 15.03
CA PRO A 38 3.18 16.56 14.93
C PRO A 38 4.05 17.68 14.39
N GLY A 39 3.51 18.42 13.41
CA GLY A 39 4.24 19.51 12.75
C GLY A 39 5.18 19.05 11.64
N ASN A 40 5.42 17.77 11.51
CA ASN A 40 6.28 17.20 10.46
C ASN A 40 5.78 15.80 10.09
N PRO A 41 4.59 15.69 9.51
CA PRO A 41 3.95 14.39 9.28
C PRO A 41 4.72 13.53 8.29
N ILE A 42 4.82 12.24 8.63
CA ILE A 42 5.48 11.21 7.83
C ILE A 42 4.50 10.04 7.73
N LEU A 43 4.37 9.47 6.54
CA LEU A 43 3.51 8.31 6.36
C LEU A 43 4.18 7.09 7.01
N PRO A 44 3.58 6.52 8.07
CA PRO A 44 4.18 5.37 8.76
C PRO A 44 4.32 4.15 7.86
N GLY A 45 5.35 3.35 8.13
CA GLY A 45 5.58 2.12 7.37
C GLY A 45 4.40 1.16 7.41
N ILE A 46 3.73 1.04 8.57
CA ILE A 46 2.55 0.17 8.69
C ILE A 46 1.41 0.66 7.79
N VAL A 47 1.27 1.96 7.58
CA VAL A 47 0.25 2.52 6.69
C VAL A 47 0.63 2.28 5.24
N GLN A 48 1.92 2.32 4.90
CA GLN A 48 2.37 1.95 3.56
C GLN A 48 1.95 0.51 3.23
N LEU A 49 2.04 -0.41 4.19
CA LEU A 49 1.54 -1.78 4.00
C LEU A 49 0.03 -1.82 3.76
N SER A 50 -0.71 -0.91 4.38
CA SER A 50 -2.16 -0.79 4.15
C SER A 50 -2.47 -0.38 2.72
N PHE A 51 -1.70 0.54 2.14
CA PHE A 51 -1.84 0.91 0.71
C PHE A 51 -1.54 -0.30 -0.19
N ILE A 52 -0.50 -1.06 0.10
CA ILE A 52 -0.14 -2.25 -0.69
C ILE A 52 -1.26 -3.28 -0.61
N ARG A 53 -1.75 -3.58 0.59
CA ARG A 53 -2.81 -4.56 0.79
C ARG A 53 -4.09 -4.14 0.06
N ARG A 54 -4.48 -2.88 0.16
CA ARG A 54 -5.70 -2.40 -0.49
C ARG A 54 -5.58 -2.47 -2.01
N LEU A 55 -4.41 -2.15 -2.57
CA LEU A 55 -4.21 -2.30 -4.00
C LEU A 55 -4.33 -3.77 -4.42
N ALA A 56 -3.74 -4.69 -3.66
CA ALA A 56 -3.88 -6.11 -3.92
C ALA A 56 -5.35 -6.56 -3.85
N GLU A 57 -6.11 -6.10 -2.85
CA GLU A 57 -7.53 -6.39 -2.74
C GLU A 57 -8.32 -5.90 -3.94
N ARG A 58 -8.03 -4.68 -4.41
CA ARG A 58 -8.69 -4.11 -5.58
C ARG A 58 -8.41 -4.92 -6.84
N ARG A 59 -7.19 -5.39 -7.00
CA ARG A 59 -6.78 -6.16 -8.18
C ARG A 59 -7.29 -7.59 -8.18
N LEU A 60 -7.37 -8.21 -7.01
CA LEU A 60 -7.87 -9.58 -6.89
C LEU A 60 -9.39 -9.64 -6.69
N GLY A 61 -10.02 -8.52 -6.38
CA GLY A 61 -11.46 -8.45 -6.18
C GLY A 61 -11.95 -9.15 -4.93
N ARG A 62 -11.12 -9.24 -3.89
CA ARG A 62 -11.47 -9.94 -2.65
C ARG A 62 -10.74 -9.34 -1.46
N PRO A 63 -11.31 -9.44 -0.25
CA PRO A 63 -10.61 -9.02 0.95
C PRO A 63 -9.45 -9.97 1.27
N LEU A 64 -8.34 -9.40 1.72
CA LEU A 64 -7.12 -10.12 2.04
C LEU A 64 -6.68 -9.82 3.47
N ARG A 65 -5.90 -10.73 4.04
CA ARG A 65 -5.15 -10.49 5.29
C ARG A 65 -3.66 -10.64 4.99
N LEU A 66 -2.85 -9.91 5.72
CA LEU A 66 -1.41 -10.06 5.66
C LEU A 66 -1.04 -11.34 6.42
N ALA A 67 -0.60 -12.37 5.70
CA ALA A 67 -0.26 -13.66 6.26
C ALA A 67 1.21 -13.77 6.64
N GLY A 68 2.08 -13.00 6.01
CA GLY A 68 3.50 -13.03 6.31
C GLY A 68 4.24 -11.86 5.69
N VAL A 69 5.37 -11.56 6.28
CA VAL A 69 6.31 -10.54 5.79
C VAL A 69 7.63 -11.25 5.54
N ARG A 70 8.07 -11.26 4.28
CA ARG A 70 9.35 -11.85 3.91
C ARG A 70 10.48 -10.84 4.04
N ARG A 71 10.22 -9.60 3.62
CA ARG A 71 11.21 -8.53 3.64
C ARG A 71 10.52 -7.18 3.57
N ILE A 72 11.02 -6.21 4.31
CA ILE A 72 10.63 -4.82 4.19
C ILE A 72 11.89 -3.96 4.27
N LYS A 73 11.98 -2.97 3.39
CA LYS A 73 13.01 -1.93 3.45
C LYS A 73 12.35 -0.57 3.36
N TYR A 74 12.67 0.30 4.28
CA TYR A 74 12.28 1.71 4.24
C TYR A 74 13.56 2.54 4.04
N LEU A 75 13.66 3.21 2.89
CA LEU A 75 14.87 3.93 2.49
C LEU A 75 14.70 5.44 2.57
N ARG A 76 13.48 5.93 2.36
CA ARG A 76 13.14 7.36 2.39
C ARG A 76 11.77 7.54 2.99
N LEU A 77 11.50 8.76 3.44
CA LEU A 77 10.21 9.12 4.04
C LEU A 77 9.21 9.50 2.96
N ILE A 78 7.94 9.22 3.22
CA ILE A 78 6.83 9.75 2.43
C ILE A 78 6.18 10.85 3.27
N THR A 79 6.15 12.05 2.72
CA THR A 79 5.57 13.24 3.36
C THR A 79 4.28 13.64 2.64
N PRO A 80 3.45 14.52 3.26
CA PRO A 80 2.22 14.95 2.60
C PRO A 80 2.46 15.54 1.22
N ASP A 81 1.57 15.20 0.29
CA ASP A 81 1.55 15.71 -1.09
C ASP A 81 2.77 15.33 -1.95
N MET A 82 3.65 14.48 -1.43
CA MET A 82 4.78 13.97 -2.20
C MET A 82 4.31 12.91 -3.19
N PRO A 83 4.53 13.09 -4.51
CA PRO A 83 4.16 12.06 -5.47
C PRO A 83 4.97 10.78 -5.27
N VAL A 84 4.29 9.65 -5.25
CA VAL A 84 4.92 8.32 -5.20
C VAL A 84 4.26 7.41 -6.22
N THR A 85 5.03 6.48 -6.75
CA THR A 85 4.54 5.44 -7.64
C THR A 85 4.65 4.09 -6.95
N LEU A 86 3.53 3.42 -6.79
CA LEU A 86 3.48 2.07 -6.24
C LEU A 86 3.40 1.06 -7.37
N ALA A 87 4.40 0.18 -7.43
CA ALA A 87 4.40 -0.97 -8.32
C ALA A 87 4.12 -2.22 -7.50
N LEU A 88 3.18 -3.03 -7.96
CA LEU A 88 2.76 -4.25 -7.27
C LEU A 88 2.73 -5.41 -8.25
N GLU A 89 3.44 -6.47 -7.93
CA GLU A 89 3.38 -7.73 -8.63
C GLU A 89 2.79 -8.79 -7.71
N LEU A 90 1.80 -9.52 -8.20
CA LEU A 90 1.14 -10.59 -7.46
C LEU A 90 1.34 -11.90 -8.20
N ALA A 91 1.71 -12.94 -7.47
CA ALA A 91 1.89 -14.29 -7.99
C ALA A 91 1.34 -15.30 -7.00
N PRO A 92 0.99 -16.52 -7.44
CA PRO A 92 0.59 -17.55 -6.49
C PRO A 92 1.68 -17.79 -5.45
N GLY A 93 1.29 -17.92 -4.19
CA GLY A 93 2.21 -18.21 -3.10
C GLY A 93 2.57 -19.69 -3.03
N GLU A 94 3.54 -20.02 -2.18
CA GLU A 94 3.96 -21.41 -1.97
C GLU A 94 2.82 -22.26 -1.38
N THR A 95 2.03 -21.68 -0.48
CA THR A 95 0.86 -22.35 0.07
C THR A 95 -0.34 -22.08 -0.84
N GLU A 96 -1.08 -23.09 -1.15
CA GLU A 96 -2.28 -22.98 -1.98
C GLU A 96 -3.25 -21.95 -1.38
N GLY A 97 -3.81 -21.11 -2.25
CA GLY A 97 -4.74 -20.06 -1.85
C GLY A 97 -4.08 -18.79 -1.37
N THR A 98 -2.75 -18.75 -1.25
CA THR A 98 -2.03 -17.52 -0.87
C THR A 98 -1.45 -16.82 -2.08
N TRP A 99 -1.00 -15.58 -1.86
CA TRP A 99 -0.43 -14.73 -2.90
C TRP A 99 0.90 -14.15 -2.41
N ALA A 100 1.92 -14.28 -3.24
CA ALA A 100 3.19 -13.59 -3.02
C ALA A 100 3.09 -12.21 -3.65
N ALA A 101 3.36 -11.18 -2.87
CA ALA A 101 3.31 -9.79 -3.33
C ALA A 101 4.70 -9.18 -3.30
N ASN A 102 5.07 -8.55 -4.40
CA ASN A 102 6.33 -7.80 -4.52
C ASN A 102 5.92 -6.35 -4.78
N ALA A 103 6.22 -5.46 -3.85
CA ALA A 103 5.79 -4.08 -3.93
C ALA A 103 6.95 -3.13 -3.76
N SER A 104 6.91 -2.00 -4.46
CA SER A 104 7.88 -0.92 -4.27
C SER A 104 7.21 0.42 -4.43
N PHE A 105 7.65 1.38 -3.61
CA PHE A 105 7.32 2.79 -3.77
C PHE A 105 8.54 3.52 -4.32
N VAL A 106 8.31 4.37 -5.31
CA VAL A 106 9.35 5.16 -5.96
C VAL A 106 8.89 6.62 -5.94
N ASN A 107 9.82 7.56 -5.68
CA ASN A 107 9.46 8.98 -5.68
C ASN A 107 9.44 9.55 -7.11
N GLY A 108 9.04 10.82 -7.24
CA GLY A 108 8.92 11.48 -8.54
C GLY A 108 10.22 11.60 -9.33
N GLU A 109 11.37 11.40 -8.67
CA GLU A 109 12.69 11.44 -9.30
C GLU A 109 13.23 10.05 -9.64
N GLY A 110 12.42 9.02 -9.44
CA GLY A 110 12.82 7.63 -9.69
C GLY A 110 13.60 6.99 -8.56
N GLY A 111 13.73 7.68 -7.40
CA GLY A 111 14.41 7.13 -6.23
C GLY A 111 13.55 6.14 -5.48
N ARG A 112 14.13 5.00 -5.09
CA ARG A 112 13.41 4.01 -4.30
C ARG A 112 13.10 4.55 -2.90
N VAL A 113 11.85 4.49 -2.52
CA VAL A 113 11.35 4.95 -1.20
C VAL A 113 11.23 3.78 -0.26
N SER A 114 10.58 2.71 -0.67
CA SER A 114 10.46 1.49 0.12
C SER A 114 10.20 0.29 -0.78
N ALA A 115 10.43 -0.89 -0.23
CA ALA A 115 10.16 -2.14 -0.93
C ALA A 115 9.70 -3.19 0.08
N ALA A 116 8.79 -4.06 -0.34
CA ALA A 116 8.24 -5.09 0.52
C ALA A 116 7.98 -6.37 -0.26
N LYS A 117 8.30 -7.50 0.37
CA LYS A 117 7.91 -8.83 -0.08
C LYS A 117 6.98 -9.41 0.97
N LEU A 118 5.73 -9.61 0.60
CA LEU A 118 4.66 -9.96 1.52
C LEU A 118 3.94 -11.22 1.05
N ILE A 119 3.21 -11.85 1.97
CA ILE A 119 2.31 -12.93 1.66
C ILE A 119 0.92 -12.52 2.11
N PHE A 120 -0.03 -12.57 1.19
CA PHE A 120 -1.44 -12.35 1.48
C PHE A 120 -2.21 -13.65 1.40
N ALA A 121 -3.24 -13.76 2.22
CA ALA A 121 -4.19 -14.86 2.21
C ALA A 121 -5.60 -14.31 2.19
N PRO A 122 -6.60 -15.08 1.76
CA PRO A 122 -7.98 -14.63 1.82
C PRO A 122 -8.35 -14.29 3.27
N LYS A 123 -9.05 -13.19 3.45
CA LYS A 123 -9.62 -12.86 4.74
C LYS A 123 -10.83 -13.76 4.96
N GLU A 124 -10.81 -14.55 6.04
CA GLU A 124 -11.93 -15.42 6.35
C GLU A 124 -13.13 -14.58 6.78
N SER A 125 -14.29 -14.95 6.24
CA SER A 125 -15.51 -14.31 6.71
C SER A 125 -15.83 -14.79 8.11
N ALA A 126 -16.19 -13.86 8.99
CA ALA A 126 -16.73 -14.19 10.30
C ALA A 126 -18.11 -14.83 10.10
N ILE A 127 -18.31 -15.97 10.67
CA ILE A 127 -19.59 -16.66 10.64
C ILE A 127 -20.31 -16.46 11.95
#